data_ec0c9eb79d76fef7ed457ce87c9f7f70
#
_entry.id   ec0c9eb79d76fef7ed457ce87c9f7f70
#
_cell.length_a   1.000
_cell.length_b   1.000
_cell.length_c   1.000
_cell.angle_alpha   90.00
_cell.angle_beta   90.00
_cell.angle_gamma   90.00
#
_symmetry.space_group_name_H-M   'P 1'
#
loop_
_entity.id
_entity.type
_entity.pdbx_description
1 polymer ?
#
loop_
_entity_poly.entity_id
_entity_poly.type
_entity_poly.pdbx_seq_one_letter_code
_entity_poly.pdbx_strand_id
1 'polypeptide(L)' 'MSKLFTVTITKDDDWFVAKCLENSVASQGKTMDEAMDNLREAVALYYEDEHIPSFSQTYVTTLEVALQ' A
#
# COMPACT_ATOMS: atom_id res chain seq x y z
N MET A 1 17.65 3.84 7.56
CA MET A 1 16.71 2.99 8.31
C MET A 1 15.49 2.69 7.46
N SER A 2 15.02 1.46 7.47
CA SER A 2 13.86 1.08 6.68
C SER A 2 12.70 0.66 7.57
N LYS A 3 11.50 0.78 7.05
CA LYS A 3 10.29 0.35 7.73
C LYS A 3 9.45 -0.50 6.81
N LEU A 4 8.71 -1.42 7.39
CA LEU A 4 7.78 -2.24 6.63
C LEU A 4 6.41 -1.59 6.64
N PHE A 5 5.80 -1.56 5.46
CA PHE A 5 4.45 -1.05 5.27
C PHE A 5 3.57 -2.16 4.73
N THR A 6 2.31 -2.10 5.07
CA THR A 6 1.33 -3.07 4.58
C THR A 6 0.67 -2.51 3.33
N VAL A 7 0.65 -3.31 2.28
CA VAL A 7 0.17 -2.86 0.98
C VAL A 7 -0.91 -3.80 0.47
N THR A 8 -1.98 -3.22 -0.06
CA THR A 8 -2.98 -3.98 -0.81
C THR A 8 -2.82 -3.66 -2.28
N ILE A 9 -3.06 -4.66 -3.12
CA ILE A 9 -3.00 -4.48 -4.57
C ILE A 9 -4.34 -4.92 -5.14
N THR A 10 -4.97 -4.03 -5.88
CA THR A 10 -6.26 -4.28 -6.51
C THR A 10 -6.12 -4.09 -8.01
N LYS A 11 -6.65 -5.02 -8.78
CA LYS A 11 -6.69 -4.86 -10.23
C LYS A 11 -7.98 -4.13 -10.61
N ASP A 12 -7.82 -3.05 -11.36
CA ASP A 12 -8.94 -2.23 -11.81
C ASP A 12 -8.81 -2.06 -13.32
N ASP A 13 -9.61 -2.82 -14.07
CA ASP A 13 -9.50 -2.89 -15.53
C ASP A 13 -8.09 -3.31 -15.94
N ASP A 14 -7.37 -2.46 -16.66
CA ASP A 14 -6.03 -2.76 -17.14
C ASP A 14 -4.94 -2.24 -16.19
N TRP A 15 -5.33 -1.73 -15.04
CA TRP A 15 -4.41 -1.13 -14.10
C TRP A 15 -4.38 -1.88 -12.79
N PHE A 16 -3.24 -1.81 -12.13
CA PHE A 16 -3.11 -2.29 -10.76
C PHE A 16 -2.94 -1.09 -9.85
N VAL A 17 -3.64 -1.09 -8.74
CA VAL A 17 -3.57 -0.02 -7.74
C VAL A 17 -2.96 -0.61 -6.48
N ALA A 18 -1.86 -0.01 -6.04
CA ALA A 18 -1.21 -0.40 -4.79
C ALA A 18 -1.48 0.68 -3.76
N LYS A 19 -1.93 0.28 -2.58
CA LYS A 19 -2.28 1.22 -1.52
C LYS A 19 -1.60 0.82 -0.23
N CYS A 20 -0.96 1.79 0.41
CA CYS A 20 -0.33 1.61 1.70
C CYS A 20 -1.39 1.82 2.79
N LEU A 21 -1.55 0.84 3.68
CA LEU A 21 -2.59 0.91 4.70
C LEU A 21 -2.26 1.88 5.82
N GLU A 22 -0.99 2.05 6.15
CA GLU A 22 -0.59 2.89 7.27
C GLU A 22 -0.75 4.39 7.01
N ASN A 23 -0.69 4.81 5.76
CA ASN A 23 -0.73 6.24 5.42
C ASN A 23 -1.69 6.59 4.30
N SER A 24 -2.37 5.61 3.72
CA SER A 24 -3.32 5.79 2.62
C SER A 24 -2.70 6.31 1.33
N VAL A 25 -1.37 6.32 1.22
CA VAL A 25 -0.72 6.66 -0.04
C VAL A 25 -1.02 5.56 -1.03
N ALA A 26 -1.34 5.93 -2.26
CA ALA A 26 -1.65 4.97 -3.30
C ALA A 26 -0.95 5.33 -4.59
N SER A 27 -0.69 4.33 -5.41
CA SER A 27 -0.12 4.53 -6.72
C SER A 27 -0.66 3.44 -7.66
N GLN A 28 -0.36 3.55 -8.93
CA GLN A 28 -0.87 2.60 -9.89
C GLN A 28 0.18 2.29 -10.94
N GLY A 29 -0.06 1.21 -11.68
CA GLY A 29 0.80 0.78 -12.76
C GLY A 29 0.10 -0.22 -13.62
N LYS A 30 0.69 -0.54 -14.76
CA LYS A 30 0.12 -1.52 -15.68
C LYS A 30 0.43 -2.96 -15.26
N THR A 31 1.37 -3.12 -14.35
CA THR A 31 1.70 -4.41 -13.76
C THR A 31 1.76 -4.23 -12.26
N MET A 32 1.72 -5.35 -11.52
CA MET A 32 1.85 -5.30 -10.07
C MET A 32 3.21 -4.73 -9.67
N ASP A 33 4.26 -5.15 -10.37
CA ASP A 33 5.61 -4.66 -10.07
C ASP A 33 5.71 -3.16 -10.27
N GLU A 34 5.13 -2.66 -11.36
CA GLU A 34 5.14 -1.23 -11.63
C GLU A 34 4.37 -0.45 -10.56
N ALA A 35 3.19 -0.96 -10.19
CA ALA A 35 2.39 -0.31 -9.14
C ALA A 35 3.17 -0.28 -7.82
N MET A 36 3.88 -1.36 -7.49
CA MET A 36 4.68 -1.42 -6.26
C MET A 36 5.86 -0.48 -6.31
N ASP A 37 6.56 -0.41 -7.43
CA ASP A 37 7.68 0.51 -7.58
C ASP A 37 7.24 1.96 -7.47
N ASN A 38 6.12 2.28 -8.10
CA ASN A 38 5.55 3.62 -8.01
C ASN A 38 5.09 3.95 -6.60
N LEU A 39 4.54 2.98 -5.89
CA LEU A 39 4.13 3.18 -4.51
C LEU A 39 5.33 3.41 -3.61
N ARG A 40 6.40 2.63 -3.81
CA ARG A 40 7.62 2.80 -3.01
C ARG A 40 8.13 4.24 -3.11
N GLU A 41 8.17 4.77 -4.33
CA GLU A 41 8.61 6.13 -4.56
C GLU A 41 7.66 7.14 -3.91
N ALA A 42 6.35 6.92 -4.05
CA ALA A 42 5.35 7.82 -3.48
C ALA A 42 5.42 7.86 -1.96
N VAL A 43 5.60 6.70 -1.31
CA VAL A 43 5.73 6.64 0.14
C VAL A 43 7.02 7.32 0.60
N ALA A 44 8.12 7.10 -0.13
CA ALA A 44 9.38 7.75 0.20
C ALA A 44 9.24 9.27 0.15
N LEU A 45 8.56 9.79 -0.87
CA LEU A 45 8.32 11.23 -0.98
C LEU A 45 7.41 11.74 0.13
N TYR A 46 6.42 10.94 0.51
CA TYR A 46 5.48 11.32 1.57
C TYR A 46 6.20 11.61 2.90
N TYR A 47 7.30 10.87 3.18
CA TYR A 47 8.05 11.04 4.42
C TYR A 47 9.37 11.77 4.23
N GLU A 48 9.58 12.39 3.07
CA GLU A 48 10.90 12.92 2.71
C GLU A 48 11.48 13.88 3.75
N ASP A 49 10.67 14.79 4.27
CA ASP A 49 11.12 15.81 5.20
C ASP A 49 10.61 15.57 6.62
N GLU A 50 10.18 14.37 6.93
CA GLU A 50 9.56 14.10 8.21
C GLU A 50 10.11 12.85 8.86
N HIS A 51 10.03 12.80 10.16
CA HIS A 51 10.27 11.57 10.88
C HIS A 51 9.20 10.57 10.53
N ILE A 52 9.64 9.34 10.30
CA ILE A 52 8.69 8.26 10.10
C ILE A 52 8.05 7.97 11.46
N PRO A 53 6.74 8.14 11.60
CA PRO A 53 6.09 7.93 12.88
C PRO A 53 6.09 6.46 13.29
N SER A 54 5.84 6.21 14.55
CA SER A 54 5.55 4.86 15.01
C SER A 54 4.17 4.48 14.55
N PHE A 55 4.03 3.29 13.99
CA PHE A 55 2.74 2.78 13.56
C PHE A 55 2.28 1.69 14.50
N SER A 56 0.98 1.59 14.67
CA SER A 56 0.42 0.39 15.23
C SER A 56 0.62 -0.73 14.22
N GLN A 57 0.87 -1.92 14.72
CA GLN A 57 1.07 -3.06 13.85
C GLN A 57 -0.25 -3.39 13.14
N THR A 58 -0.17 -3.60 11.83
CA THR A 58 -1.36 -3.86 11.01
C THR A 58 -1.35 -5.31 10.54
N TYR A 59 -2.49 -5.97 10.68
CA TYR A 59 -2.65 -7.34 10.23
C TYR A 59 -3.72 -7.38 9.16
N VAL A 60 -3.51 -8.20 8.15
CA VAL A 60 -4.48 -8.38 7.07
C VAL A 60 -4.93 -9.84 7.07
N THR A 61 -6.22 -10.03 7.08
CA THR A 61 -6.78 -11.38 7.09
C THR A 61 -8.10 -11.40 6.33
N THR A 62 -8.67 -12.57 6.18
CA THR A 62 -9.97 -12.74 5.53
C THR A 62 -10.97 -13.27 6.53
N LEU A 63 -12.23 -12.97 6.29
CA LEU A 63 -13.33 -13.41 7.12
C LEU A 63 -14.43 -13.98 6.22
N GLU A 64 -14.88 -15.17 6.54
CA GLU A 64 -15.97 -15.77 5.79
C GLU A 64 -17.29 -15.50 6.51
N VAL A 65 -18.23 -14.94 5.78
CA VAL A 65 -19.55 -14.62 6.33
C VAL A 65 -20.61 -15.23 5.42
N ALA A 66 -21.54 -15.94 6.00
CA ALA A 66 -22.66 -16.48 5.25
C ALA A 66 -23.65 -15.35 4.97
N LEU A 67 -23.99 -15.18 3.70
CA LEU A 67 -24.95 -14.17 3.28
C LEU A 67 -26.20 -14.84 2.72
N GLN A 68 -27.31 -14.16 2.88
CA GLN A 68 -28.60 -14.69 2.40
C GLN A 68 -28.87 -14.27 0.96
#